data_05e29fac80295161df0a1db0c996d766
#
_entry.id   05e29fac80295161df0a1db0c996d766
#
_cell.length_a   1.000
_cell.length_b   1.000
_cell.length_c   1.000
_cell.angle_alpha   90.00
_cell.angle_beta   90.00
_cell.angle_gamma   90.00
#
_symmetry.space_group_name_H-M   'P 1'
#
loop_
_entity.id
_entity.type
_entity.pdbx_description
1 polymer ?
#
loop_
_entity_poly.entity_id
_entity_poly.type
_entity_poly.pdbx_seq_one_letter_code
_entity_poly.pdbx_strand_id
1 'polypeptide(L)'
;TEWQRSRYPTEWQSKLHPIHEGVVTDVVTPDDGASFDLPSGRRLTRSDKVVTYVSRTLEPYRGFHQFMRALPALQCLQPDAEIVIAGSDEGPGYGPPPRTAATWKAKLLEELGGGLDLSRLHFVGKLEYEAYLALLRVSRAHVYLTYPFVLSWSMLEAMSAGCVVIASRTAPVTEVIEHGINGLLVDFFDPAALAAQISDVLSHPQSCESLSAAARA
;
A
#
# COMPACT_ATOMS: atom_id res chain seq x y z
N THR A 1 14.33 -11.84 4.65
CA THR A 1 15.14 -10.62 4.53
C THR A 1 16.37 -10.70 5.42
N GLU A 2 17.44 -9.98 5.09
CA GLU A 2 18.64 -9.85 5.89
C GLU A 2 18.34 -9.23 7.25
N TRP A 3 17.40 -8.28 7.29
CA TRP A 3 16.91 -7.73 8.53
C TRP A 3 16.32 -8.81 9.45
N GLN A 4 15.52 -9.73 8.94
CA GLN A 4 14.97 -10.84 9.74
C GLN A 4 16.11 -11.73 10.26
N ARG A 5 17.08 -12.09 9.42
CA ARG A 5 18.27 -12.85 9.82
C ARG A 5 19.01 -12.17 10.96
N SER A 6 19.17 -10.86 10.89
CA SER A 6 19.87 -10.07 11.92
C SER A 6 19.16 -10.05 13.29
N ARG A 7 17.90 -10.48 13.39
CA ARG A 7 17.16 -10.57 14.66
C ARG A 7 17.41 -11.86 15.43
N TYR A 8 18.06 -12.84 14.79
CA TYR A 8 18.48 -14.07 15.47
C TYR A 8 19.82 -13.89 16.18
N PRO A 9 20.10 -14.70 17.23
CA PRO A 9 21.42 -14.73 17.88
C PRO A 9 22.55 -14.91 16.86
N THR A 10 23.70 -14.26 17.09
CA THR A 10 24.82 -14.19 16.14
C THR A 10 25.32 -15.57 15.71
N GLU A 11 25.35 -16.53 16.65
CA GLU A 11 25.79 -17.91 16.41
C GLU A 11 24.90 -18.68 15.43
N TRP A 12 23.66 -18.22 15.22
CA TRP A 12 22.71 -18.82 14.28
C TRP A 12 22.73 -18.15 12.90
N GLN A 13 23.13 -16.88 12.82
CA GLN A 13 23.02 -16.09 11.60
C GLN A 13 23.78 -16.69 10.41
N SER A 14 24.92 -17.35 10.64
CA SER A 14 25.68 -18.03 9.58
C SER A 14 24.99 -19.25 9.00
N LYS A 15 23.96 -19.78 9.69
CA LYS A 15 23.17 -20.95 9.25
C LYS A 15 21.85 -20.56 8.60
N LEU A 16 21.51 -19.27 8.59
CA LEU A 16 20.27 -18.76 8.06
C LEU A 16 20.50 -18.15 6.68
N HIS A 17 19.77 -18.62 5.71
CA HIS A 17 19.79 -18.15 4.32
C HIS A 17 18.46 -17.47 4.00
N PRO A 18 18.41 -16.11 3.95
CA PRO A 18 17.21 -15.40 3.54
C PRO A 18 16.88 -15.72 2.08
N ILE A 19 15.73 -16.34 1.87
CA ILE A 19 15.17 -16.62 0.54
C ILE A 19 13.75 -16.08 0.54
N HIS A 20 13.50 -15.14 -0.36
CA HIS A 20 12.14 -14.59 -0.54
C HIS A 20 11.35 -15.49 -1.49
N GLU A 21 10.06 -15.68 -1.20
CA GLU A 21 9.20 -16.55 -2.01
C GLU A 21 9.00 -16.03 -3.44
N GLY A 22 9.14 -14.72 -3.62
CA GLY A 22 8.92 -14.06 -4.91
C GLY A 22 7.43 -13.95 -5.27
N VAL A 23 7.19 -13.54 -6.51
CA VAL A 23 5.86 -13.50 -7.13
C VAL A 23 5.93 -14.07 -8.53
N VAL A 24 4.81 -14.59 -9.04
CA VAL A 24 4.73 -15.14 -10.40
C VAL A 24 4.51 -13.98 -11.38
N THR A 25 5.60 -13.44 -11.92
CA THR A 25 5.58 -12.24 -12.78
C THR A 25 4.83 -12.42 -14.10
N ASP A 26 4.64 -13.68 -14.55
CA ASP A 26 3.83 -13.99 -15.74
C ASP A 26 2.31 -13.88 -15.45
N VAL A 27 1.91 -13.99 -14.19
CA VAL A 27 0.51 -13.84 -13.73
C VAL A 27 0.27 -12.40 -13.28
N VAL A 28 1.17 -11.89 -12.43
CA VAL A 28 1.10 -10.52 -11.93
C VAL A 28 1.80 -9.60 -12.92
N THR A 29 1.07 -9.14 -13.91
CA THR A 29 1.60 -8.31 -15.00
C THR A 29 0.73 -7.06 -15.18
N PRO A 30 1.29 -5.93 -15.62
CA PRO A 30 0.53 -4.76 -16.01
C PRO A 30 -0.51 -5.11 -17.08
N ASP A 31 -1.64 -4.43 -17.05
CA ASP A 31 -2.70 -4.55 -18.05
C ASP A 31 -3.38 -3.18 -18.20
N ASP A 32 -3.15 -2.53 -19.34
CA ASP A 32 -3.72 -1.20 -19.61
C ASP A 32 -5.23 -1.25 -19.85
N GLY A 33 -5.78 -2.42 -20.20
CA GLY A 33 -7.21 -2.66 -20.34
C GLY A 33 -7.93 -3.00 -19.03
N ALA A 34 -7.19 -3.11 -17.92
CA ALA A 34 -7.77 -3.49 -16.64
C ALA A 34 -8.80 -2.49 -16.13
N SER A 35 -9.82 -3.00 -15.48
CA SER A 35 -10.81 -2.20 -14.77
C SER A 35 -11.17 -2.86 -13.44
N PHE A 36 -11.60 -2.04 -12.48
CA PHE A 36 -12.06 -2.48 -11.17
C PHE A 36 -13.42 -1.85 -10.85
N ASP A 37 -14.41 -2.67 -10.55
CA ASP A 37 -15.75 -2.20 -10.22
C ASP A 37 -15.88 -1.99 -8.70
N LEU A 38 -16.14 -0.75 -8.29
CA LEU A 38 -16.43 -0.40 -6.90
C LEU A 38 -17.82 -0.94 -6.48
N PRO A 39 -18.05 -1.21 -5.18
CA PRO A 39 -19.36 -1.60 -4.68
C PRO A 39 -20.48 -0.61 -5.01
N SER A 40 -20.15 0.66 -5.28
CA SER A 40 -21.08 1.69 -5.73
C SER A 40 -21.54 1.53 -7.18
N GLY A 41 -20.95 0.60 -7.94
CA GLY A 41 -21.18 0.43 -9.37
C GLY A 41 -20.30 1.31 -10.27
N ARG A 42 -19.47 2.20 -9.70
CA ARG A 42 -18.49 2.97 -10.48
C ARG A 42 -17.34 2.05 -10.91
N ARG A 43 -16.99 2.13 -12.17
CA ARG A 43 -15.83 1.44 -12.74
C ARG A 43 -14.61 2.34 -12.73
N LEU A 44 -13.53 1.86 -12.15
CA LEU A 44 -12.21 2.48 -12.16
C LEU A 44 -11.35 1.85 -13.25
N THR A 45 -10.51 2.66 -13.87
CA THR A 45 -9.54 2.25 -14.88
C THR A 45 -8.20 2.89 -14.60
N ARG A 46 -7.17 2.55 -15.37
CA ARG A 46 -5.85 3.15 -15.26
C ARG A 46 -5.84 4.67 -15.62
N SER A 47 -6.88 5.21 -16.27
CA SER A 47 -6.99 6.65 -16.51
C SER A 47 -7.42 7.45 -15.28
N ASP A 48 -8.01 6.80 -14.28
CA ASP A 48 -8.40 7.42 -13.03
C ASP A 48 -7.19 7.59 -12.10
N LYS A 49 -7.24 8.56 -11.19
CA LYS A 49 -6.24 8.75 -10.14
C LYS A 49 -6.51 7.80 -8.98
N VAL A 50 -6.22 6.53 -9.16
CA VAL A 50 -6.48 5.50 -8.16
C VAL A 50 -5.29 5.36 -7.20
N VAL A 51 -5.55 5.55 -5.92
CA VAL A 51 -4.62 5.26 -4.82
C VAL A 51 -5.08 4.02 -4.09
N THR A 52 -4.21 3.04 -3.94
CA THR A 52 -4.55 1.79 -3.26
C THR A 52 -3.75 1.58 -2.00
N TYR A 53 -4.42 1.03 -1.00
CA TYR A 53 -3.82 0.46 0.19
C TYR A 53 -4.38 -0.94 0.40
N VAL A 54 -3.50 -1.93 0.57
CA VAL A 54 -3.92 -3.32 0.74
C VAL A 54 -3.25 -3.93 1.97
N SER A 55 -4.04 -4.55 2.84
CA SER A 55 -3.52 -5.38 3.92
C SER A 55 -4.54 -6.47 4.28
N ARG A 56 -4.05 -7.58 4.87
CA ARG A 56 -4.95 -8.65 5.31
C ARG A 56 -5.95 -8.16 6.36
N THR A 57 -5.44 -7.36 7.31
CA THR A 57 -6.24 -6.74 8.38
C THR A 57 -5.86 -5.27 8.49
N LEU A 58 -6.86 -4.40 8.62
CA LEU A 58 -6.66 -2.95 8.72
C LEU A 58 -6.20 -2.60 10.14
N GLU A 59 -4.89 -2.46 10.32
CA GLU A 59 -4.27 -2.31 11.64
C GLU A 59 -2.98 -1.47 11.63
N PRO A 60 -2.49 -1.01 12.80
CA PRO A 60 -1.31 -0.16 12.90
C PRO A 60 0.01 -0.78 12.42
N TYR A 61 0.24 -2.10 12.59
CA TYR A 61 1.50 -2.73 12.17
C TYR A 61 1.76 -2.62 10.67
N ARG A 62 0.69 -2.59 9.87
CA ARG A 62 0.74 -2.36 8.43
C ARG A 62 0.50 -0.90 8.05
N GLY A 63 0.62 0.03 9.01
CA GLY A 63 0.58 1.47 8.78
C GLY A 63 -0.79 2.03 8.44
N PHE A 64 -1.88 1.26 8.60
CA PHE A 64 -3.22 1.72 8.27
C PHE A 64 -3.57 3.06 8.93
N HIS A 65 -3.18 3.26 10.20
CA HIS A 65 -3.41 4.51 10.92
C HIS A 65 -2.65 5.71 10.33
N GLN A 66 -1.44 5.49 9.80
CA GLN A 66 -0.66 6.54 9.15
C GLN A 66 -1.23 6.88 7.78
N PHE A 67 -1.64 5.86 7.02
CA PHE A 67 -2.31 6.07 5.75
C PHE A 67 -3.62 6.86 5.92
N MET A 68 -4.49 6.45 6.83
CA MET A 68 -5.73 7.18 7.11
C MET A 68 -5.48 8.64 7.50
N ARG A 69 -4.47 8.93 8.33
CA ARG A 69 -4.11 10.29 8.73
C ARG A 69 -3.54 11.13 7.60
N ALA A 70 -3.01 10.52 6.56
CA ALA A 70 -2.56 11.22 5.35
C ALA A 70 -3.73 11.66 4.46
N LEU A 71 -4.89 10.99 4.54
CA LEU A 71 -6.00 11.18 3.59
C LEU A 71 -6.58 12.60 3.58
N PRO A 72 -6.80 13.31 4.71
CA PRO A 72 -7.33 14.67 4.65
C PRO A 72 -6.45 15.60 3.81
N ALA A 73 -5.12 15.54 4.00
CA ALA A 73 -4.18 16.34 3.21
C ALA A 73 -4.14 15.88 1.74
N LEU A 74 -4.16 14.56 1.50
CA LEU A 74 -4.18 14.02 0.16
C LEU A 74 -5.44 14.44 -0.63
N GLN A 75 -6.61 14.36 -0.02
CA GLN A 75 -7.87 14.75 -0.67
C GLN A 75 -7.95 16.26 -0.94
N CYS A 76 -7.31 17.10 -0.12
CA CYS A 76 -7.13 18.51 -0.42
C CYS A 76 -6.20 18.73 -1.64
N LEU A 77 -5.09 18.00 -1.73
CA LEU A 77 -4.12 18.12 -2.82
C LEU A 77 -4.63 17.52 -4.13
N GLN A 78 -5.42 16.45 -4.04
CA GLN A 78 -5.94 15.68 -5.17
C GLN A 78 -7.43 15.38 -4.97
N PRO A 79 -8.30 16.39 -5.19
CA PRO A 79 -9.74 16.25 -4.90
C PRO A 79 -10.47 15.27 -5.83
N ASP A 80 -9.84 14.86 -6.92
CA ASP A 80 -10.33 13.90 -7.90
C ASP A 80 -9.74 12.48 -7.71
N ALA A 81 -8.88 12.26 -6.71
CA ALA A 81 -8.32 10.95 -6.45
C ALA A 81 -9.35 9.99 -5.84
N GLU A 82 -9.35 8.75 -6.32
CA GLU A 82 -10.16 7.65 -5.77
C GLU A 82 -9.26 6.79 -4.87
N ILE A 83 -9.60 6.69 -3.61
CA ILE A 83 -8.81 5.98 -2.60
C ILE A 83 -9.50 4.66 -2.32
N VAL A 84 -8.83 3.55 -2.64
CA VAL A 84 -9.39 2.20 -2.47
C VAL A 84 -8.58 1.43 -1.42
N ILE A 85 -9.25 1.02 -0.36
CA ILE A 85 -8.68 0.28 0.76
C ILE A 85 -9.24 -1.14 0.75
N ALA A 86 -8.36 -2.11 0.49
CA ALA A 86 -8.69 -3.53 0.56
C ALA A 86 -8.10 -4.17 1.83
N GLY A 87 -8.91 -4.94 2.52
CA GLY A 87 -8.55 -5.64 3.74
C GLY A 87 -9.73 -5.80 4.69
N SER A 88 -9.59 -6.70 5.65
CA SER A 88 -10.60 -6.91 6.68
C SER A 88 -10.42 -5.89 7.80
N ASP A 89 -11.51 -5.30 8.25
CA ASP A 89 -11.55 -4.52 9.50
C ASP A 89 -11.88 -5.40 10.72
N GLU A 90 -12.18 -6.68 10.49
CA GLU A 90 -12.44 -7.68 11.53
C GLU A 90 -11.40 -8.81 11.51
N GLY A 91 -11.25 -9.48 12.65
CA GLY A 91 -10.38 -10.64 12.80
C GLY A 91 -9.03 -10.34 13.43
N PRO A 92 -8.16 -11.35 13.59
CA PRO A 92 -6.89 -11.21 14.26
C PRO A 92 -5.90 -10.40 13.43
N GLY A 93 -5.43 -9.29 13.99
CA GLY A 93 -4.28 -8.53 13.52
C GLY A 93 -2.99 -8.96 14.23
N TYR A 94 -1.89 -8.26 13.93
CA TYR A 94 -0.61 -8.47 14.63
C TYR A 94 -0.53 -7.68 15.94
N GLY A 95 -1.34 -6.65 16.10
CA GLY A 95 -1.40 -5.80 17.29
C GLY A 95 -2.70 -5.95 18.07
N PRO A 96 -2.78 -5.29 19.25
CA PRO A 96 -4.02 -5.28 20.00
C PRO A 96 -5.13 -4.50 19.28
N PRO A 97 -6.38 -4.84 19.52
CA PRO A 97 -7.50 -4.05 19.02
C PRO A 97 -7.51 -2.64 19.64
N PRO A 98 -8.19 -1.68 19.05
CA PRO A 98 -8.33 -0.35 19.64
C PRO A 98 -9.12 -0.43 20.94
N ARG A 99 -8.78 0.43 21.92
CA ARG A 99 -9.42 0.42 23.25
C ARG A 99 -10.79 1.10 23.27
N THR A 100 -11.06 2.01 22.31
CA THR A 100 -12.20 2.93 22.34
C THR A 100 -13.18 2.71 21.18
N ALA A 101 -12.94 1.74 20.31
CA ALA A 101 -13.80 1.44 19.17
C ALA A 101 -13.76 -0.07 18.85
N ALA A 102 -14.73 -0.56 18.11
CA ALA A 102 -14.81 -1.98 17.73
C ALA A 102 -13.65 -2.39 16.78
N THR A 103 -13.26 -1.51 15.87
CA THR A 103 -12.21 -1.75 14.87
C THR A 103 -11.31 -0.53 14.70
N TRP A 104 -10.11 -0.72 14.15
CA TRP A 104 -9.23 0.41 13.81
C TRP A 104 -9.82 1.32 12.74
N LYS A 105 -10.57 0.79 11.80
CA LYS A 105 -11.32 1.57 10.81
C LYS A 105 -12.32 2.51 11.49
N ALA A 106 -13.17 1.97 12.38
CA ALA A 106 -14.15 2.78 13.11
C ALA A 106 -13.47 3.90 13.93
N LYS A 107 -12.37 3.55 14.65
CA LYS A 107 -11.60 4.53 15.42
C LYS A 107 -11.05 5.67 14.58
N LEU A 108 -10.46 5.34 13.42
CA LEU A 108 -9.82 6.34 12.56
C LEU A 108 -10.82 7.19 11.80
N LEU A 109 -11.96 6.62 11.41
CA LEU A 109 -13.07 7.41 10.85
C LEU A 109 -13.64 8.39 11.87
N GLU A 110 -13.75 8.00 13.15
CA GLU A 110 -14.15 8.89 14.24
C GLU A 110 -13.09 9.98 14.50
N GLU A 111 -11.79 9.59 14.58
CA GLU A 111 -10.66 10.50 14.81
C GLU A 111 -10.58 11.61 13.75
N LEU A 112 -10.79 11.25 12.48
CA LEU A 112 -10.63 12.16 11.35
C LEU A 112 -11.92 12.94 11.03
N GLY A 113 -13.06 12.44 11.46
CA GLY A 113 -14.36 13.11 11.40
C GLY A 113 -14.68 13.72 10.04
N GLY A 114 -15.13 14.99 10.04
CA GLY A 114 -15.48 15.73 8.83
C GLY A 114 -14.31 16.15 7.93
N GLY A 115 -13.08 15.75 8.24
CA GLY A 115 -11.90 16.02 7.42
C GLY A 115 -11.74 15.08 6.23
N LEU A 116 -12.63 14.08 6.06
CA LEU A 116 -12.58 13.09 4.98
C LEU A 116 -13.77 13.25 4.02
N ASP A 117 -13.48 13.28 2.73
CA ASP A 117 -14.49 13.04 1.70
C ASP A 117 -14.73 11.54 1.53
N LEU A 118 -15.78 11.03 2.16
CA LEU A 118 -16.15 9.63 2.13
C LEU A 118 -16.68 9.17 0.77
N SER A 119 -17.07 10.09 -0.12
CA SER A 119 -17.53 9.74 -1.47
C SER A 119 -16.39 9.22 -2.35
N ARG A 120 -15.15 9.50 -1.96
CA ARG A 120 -13.91 9.09 -2.67
C ARG A 120 -13.05 8.13 -1.87
N LEU A 121 -13.56 7.63 -0.76
CA LEU A 121 -12.89 6.67 0.11
C LEU A 121 -13.66 5.36 0.13
N HIS A 122 -13.11 4.34 -0.51
CA HIS A 122 -13.78 3.07 -0.75
C HIS A 122 -13.14 1.94 0.06
N PHE A 123 -13.85 1.40 1.03
CA PHE A 123 -13.48 0.19 1.73
C PHE A 123 -14.13 -1.00 1.04
N VAL A 124 -13.32 -1.82 0.38
CA VAL A 124 -13.81 -2.94 -0.45
C VAL A 124 -13.72 -4.31 0.24
N GLY A 125 -13.26 -4.32 1.51
CA GLY A 125 -13.12 -5.57 2.26
C GLY A 125 -12.03 -6.48 1.69
N LYS A 126 -12.16 -7.78 1.96
CA LYS A 126 -11.31 -8.80 1.34
C LYS A 126 -11.74 -9.03 -0.09
N LEU A 127 -10.77 -9.11 -0.99
CA LEU A 127 -11.00 -9.39 -2.39
C LEU A 127 -10.55 -10.81 -2.73
N GLU A 128 -11.26 -11.44 -3.65
CA GLU A 128 -10.76 -12.62 -4.35
C GLU A 128 -9.55 -12.23 -5.20
N TYR A 129 -8.66 -13.18 -5.48
CA TYR A 129 -7.33 -12.88 -6.06
C TYR A 129 -7.41 -12.15 -7.40
N GLU A 130 -8.31 -12.54 -8.29
CA GLU A 130 -8.51 -11.88 -9.59
C GLU A 130 -8.96 -10.41 -9.44
N ALA A 131 -9.90 -10.14 -8.52
CA ALA A 131 -10.34 -8.77 -8.24
C ALA A 131 -9.24 -7.94 -7.58
N TYR A 132 -8.42 -8.57 -6.72
CA TYR A 132 -7.24 -7.94 -6.13
C TYR A 132 -6.21 -7.56 -7.20
N LEU A 133 -5.90 -8.45 -8.16
CA LEU A 133 -4.99 -8.13 -9.26
C LEU A 133 -5.56 -7.02 -10.15
N ALA A 134 -6.87 -7.04 -10.44
CA ALA A 134 -7.52 -5.97 -11.19
C ALA A 134 -7.39 -4.62 -10.46
N LEU A 135 -7.54 -4.60 -9.12
CA LEU A 135 -7.34 -3.40 -8.31
C LEU A 135 -5.90 -2.88 -8.40
N LEU A 136 -4.89 -3.75 -8.31
CA LEU A 136 -3.50 -3.35 -8.47
C LEU A 136 -3.22 -2.79 -9.87
N ARG A 137 -3.74 -3.43 -10.92
CA ARG A 137 -3.53 -3.01 -12.31
C ARG A 137 -4.09 -1.63 -12.62
N VAL A 138 -5.18 -1.21 -11.97
CA VAL A 138 -5.73 0.16 -12.12
C VAL A 138 -5.06 1.17 -11.20
N SER A 139 -4.26 0.74 -10.23
CA SER A 139 -3.62 1.61 -9.24
C SER A 139 -2.51 2.46 -9.87
N ARG A 140 -2.58 3.77 -9.68
CA ARG A 140 -1.50 4.69 -10.01
C ARG A 140 -0.44 4.78 -8.92
N ALA A 141 -0.88 4.77 -7.67
CA ALA A 141 -0.01 4.82 -6.50
C ALA A 141 -0.46 3.75 -5.50
N HIS A 142 0.42 2.80 -5.21
CA HIS A 142 0.19 1.78 -4.20
C HIS A 142 0.95 2.12 -2.92
N VAL A 143 0.23 2.26 -1.81
CA VAL A 143 0.82 2.58 -0.51
C VAL A 143 1.09 1.30 0.27
N TYR A 144 2.36 1.07 0.59
CA TYR A 144 2.81 -0.05 1.39
C TYR A 144 3.55 0.44 2.65
N LEU A 145 2.88 0.40 3.77
CA LEU A 145 3.46 0.79 5.05
C LEU A 145 3.60 -0.42 5.97
N THR A 146 4.71 -0.50 6.67
CA THR A 146 4.92 -1.53 7.70
C THR A 146 5.94 -1.06 8.73
N TYR A 147 5.76 -1.44 9.99
CA TYR A 147 6.89 -1.50 10.92
C TYR A 147 7.95 -2.46 10.38
N PRO A 148 9.20 -2.43 10.90
CA PRO A 148 10.17 -3.46 10.59
C PRO A 148 9.59 -4.84 10.92
N PHE A 149 9.14 -5.55 9.89
CA PHE A 149 8.42 -6.81 9.97
C PHE A 149 8.61 -7.61 8.68
N VAL A 150 7.96 -8.77 8.56
CA VAL A 150 7.95 -9.57 7.34
C VAL A 150 7.38 -8.77 6.18
N LEU A 151 8.05 -8.76 5.04
CA LEU A 151 7.53 -8.18 3.81
C LEU A 151 6.26 -8.91 3.38
N SER A 152 5.29 -8.17 2.86
CA SER A 152 4.07 -8.73 2.33
C SER A 152 4.24 -8.99 0.82
N TRP A 153 3.64 -10.04 0.33
CA TRP A 153 3.55 -10.29 -1.12
C TRP A 153 2.92 -9.12 -1.87
N SER A 154 1.96 -8.42 -1.24
CA SER A 154 1.27 -7.30 -1.86
C SER A 154 2.20 -6.19 -2.35
N MET A 155 3.38 -6.00 -1.71
CA MET A 155 4.37 -5.03 -2.20
C MET A 155 4.98 -5.51 -3.52
N LEU A 156 5.46 -6.75 -3.58
CA LEU A 156 6.05 -7.31 -4.81
C LEU A 156 5.02 -7.48 -5.91
N GLU A 157 3.79 -7.86 -5.57
CA GLU A 157 2.69 -7.95 -6.53
C GLU A 157 2.34 -6.58 -7.09
N ALA A 158 2.31 -5.52 -6.27
CA ALA A 158 2.10 -4.16 -6.73
C ALA A 158 3.22 -3.69 -7.67
N MET A 159 4.49 -3.96 -7.31
CA MET A 159 5.65 -3.69 -8.17
C MET A 159 5.51 -4.43 -9.51
N SER A 160 5.19 -5.72 -9.47
CA SER A 160 5.03 -6.55 -10.66
C SER A 160 3.83 -6.15 -11.52
N ALA A 161 2.73 -5.67 -10.92
CA ALA A 161 1.55 -5.17 -11.63
C ALA A 161 1.75 -3.78 -12.26
N GLY A 162 2.92 -3.15 -12.05
CA GLY A 162 3.26 -1.84 -12.61
C GLY A 162 2.71 -0.66 -11.81
N CYS A 163 2.42 -0.82 -10.52
CA CYS A 163 2.12 0.29 -9.65
C CYS A 163 3.40 1.08 -9.32
N VAL A 164 3.25 2.40 -9.11
CA VAL A 164 4.27 3.15 -8.37
C VAL A 164 4.08 2.87 -6.89
N VAL A 165 5.02 2.19 -6.28
CA VAL A 165 4.95 1.82 -4.87
C VAL A 165 5.55 2.93 -4.01
N ILE A 166 4.77 3.43 -3.05
CA ILE A 166 5.19 4.38 -2.02
C ILE A 166 5.20 3.62 -0.70
N ALA A 167 6.39 3.38 -0.15
CA ALA A 167 6.57 2.50 0.99
C ALA A 167 7.25 3.19 2.18
N SER A 168 7.07 2.61 3.37
CA SER A 168 7.78 3.06 4.56
C SER A 168 9.28 2.78 4.46
N ARG A 169 10.11 3.76 4.83
CA ARG A 169 11.58 3.61 4.91
C ARG A 169 11.97 2.78 6.14
N THR A 170 11.65 1.50 6.11
CA THR A 170 12.00 0.53 7.16
C THR A 170 13.00 -0.49 6.63
N ALA A 171 13.84 -1.04 7.53
CA ALA A 171 14.95 -1.88 7.13
C ALA A 171 14.59 -3.04 6.18
N PRO A 172 13.52 -3.84 6.40
CA PRO A 172 13.17 -4.89 5.45
C PRO A 172 12.68 -4.36 4.09
N VAL A 173 12.07 -3.17 4.04
CA VAL A 173 11.57 -2.57 2.80
C VAL A 173 12.73 -2.04 1.96
N THR A 174 13.74 -1.44 2.59
CA THR A 174 14.93 -0.91 1.91
C THR A 174 15.86 -2.00 1.36
N GLU A 175 15.62 -3.28 1.66
CA GLU A 175 16.29 -4.39 0.99
C GLU A 175 15.75 -4.63 -0.43
N VAL A 176 14.55 -4.12 -0.74
CA VAL A 176 13.86 -4.32 -2.02
C VAL A 176 13.68 -3.00 -2.77
N ILE A 177 13.29 -1.93 -2.06
CA ILE A 177 13.01 -0.63 -2.68
C ILE A 177 14.19 0.31 -2.49
N GLU A 178 14.74 0.77 -3.61
CA GLU A 178 15.68 1.87 -3.70
C GLU A 178 14.94 3.13 -4.11
N HIS A 179 14.97 4.15 -3.20
CA HIS A 179 14.21 5.38 -3.36
C HIS A 179 14.55 6.13 -4.66
N GLY A 180 13.53 6.42 -5.46
CA GLY A 180 13.68 7.12 -6.73
C GLY A 180 14.17 6.26 -7.90
N ILE A 181 14.38 4.95 -7.69
CA ILE A 181 14.79 3.99 -8.73
C ILE A 181 13.65 3.03 -9.04
N ASN A 182 13.21 2.24 -8.08
CA ASN A 182 12.15 1.23 -8.27
C ASN A 182 10.97 1.41 -7.32
N GLY A 183 10.88 2.54 -6.65
CA GLY A 183 9.81 2.93 -5.75
C GLY A 183 10.18 4.17 -4.96
N LEU A 184 9.27 4.61 -4.11
CA LEU A 184 9.43 5.81 -3.30
C LEU A 184 9.34 5.44 -1.81
N LEU A 185 10.22 6.05 -1.00
CA LEU A 185 10.30 5.76 0.43
C LEU A 185 9.98 7.02 1.24
N VAL A 186 9.08 6.87 2.22
CA VAL A 186 8.69 7.92 3.16
C VAL A 186 8.94 7.46 4.60
N ASP A 187 9.07 8.39 5.52
CA ASP A 187 9.07 8.06 6.95
C ASP A 187 7.71 7.46 7.34
N PHE A 188 7.74 6.36 8.10
CA PHE A 188 6.52 5.68 8.54
C PHE A 188 5.61 6.58 9.39
N PHE A 189 6.21 7.51 10.14
CA PHE A 189 5.50 8.41 11.06
C PHE A 189 5.21 9.80 10.48
N ASP A 190 5.39 9.99 9.18
CA ASP A 190 5.11 11.27 8.50
C ASP A 190 3.94 11.16 7.50
N PRO A 191 2.68 11.24 7.96
CA PRO A 191 1.51 11.25 7.09
C PRO A 191 1.49 12.41 6.10
N ALA A 192 2.10 13.56 6.45
CA ALA A 192 2.13 14.72 5.56
C ALA A 192 3.07 14.48 4.37
N ALA A 193 4.26 13.94 4.61
CA ALA A 193 5.17 13.52 3.54
C ALA A 193 4.56 12.42 2.68
N LEU A 194 3.82 11.47 3.27
CA LEU A 194 3.10 10.44 2.51
C LEU A 194 2.06 11.07 1.57
N ALA A 195 1.23 12.00 2.06
CA ALA A 195 0.23 12.68 1.24
C ALA A 195 0.87 13.46 0.09
N ALA A 196 1.95 14.21 0.37
CA ALA A 196 2.69 14.96 -0.64
C ALA A 196 3.29 14.04 -1.72
N GLN A 197 3.90 12.93 -1.31
CA GLN A 197 4.51 11.97 -2.25
C GLN A 197 3.46 11.27 -3.13
N ILE A 198 2.30 10.91 -2.57
CA ILE A 198 1.17 10.37 -3.36
C ILE A 198 0.68 11.43 -4.36
N SER A 199 0.50 12.67 -3.90
CA SER A 199 0.05 13.78 -4.76
C SER A 199 1.02 14.04 -5.91
N ASP A 200 2.32 13.96 -5.67
CA ASP A 200 3.35 14.13 -6.71
C ASP A 200 3.24 13.04 -7.79
N VAL A 201 3.12 11.77 -7.39
CA VAL A 201 2.91 10.63 -8.31
C VAL A 201 1.65 10.82 -9.16
N LEU A 202 0.54 11.26 -8.56
CA LEU A 202 -0.71 11.47 -9.29
C LEU A 202 -0.66 12.67 -10.24
N SER A 203 0.15 13.68 -9.93
CA SER A 203 0.31 14.88 -10.74
C SER A 203 1.28 14.70 -11.92
N HIS A 204 2.27 13.80 -11.77
CA HIS A 204 3.36 13.61 -12.72
C HIS A 204 3.48 12.13 -13.17
N PRO A 205 2.43 11.52 -13.71
CA PRO A 205 2.43 10.08 -14.03
C PRO A 205 3.53 9.68 -15.02
N GLN A 206 3.87 10.53 -15.98
CA GLN A 206 4.91 10.25 -16.98
C GLN A 206 6.31 10.15 -16.35
N SER A 207 6.63 11.01 -15.37
CA SER A 207 7.92 10.94 -14.67
C SER A 207 8.06 9.71 -13.77
N CYS A 208 6.95 9.01 -13.50
CA CYS A 208 6.92 7.80 -12.67
C CYS A 208 6.96 6.50 -13.50
N GLU A 209 6.90 6.55 -14.84
CA GLU A 209 6.95 5.35 -15.70
C GLU A 209 8.26 4.58 -15.54
N SER A 210 9.38 5.29 -15.39
CA SER A 210 10.68 4.66 -15.14
C SER A 210 10.74 3.92 -13.81
N LEU A 211 10.07 4.45 -12.75
CA LEU A 211 9.98 3.79 -11.45
C LEU A 211 9.22 2.48 -11.55
N SER A 212 8.07 2.51 -12.21
CA SER A 212 7.22 1.34 -12.43
C SER A 212 7.92 0.27 -13.28
N ALA A 213 8.63 0.67 -14.32
CA ALA A 213 9.41 -0.24 -15.16
C ALA A 213 10.56 -0.89 -14.38
N ALA A 214 11.34 -0.08 -13.62
CA ALA A 214 12.43 -0.59 -12.80
C ALA A 214 11.95 -1.45 -11.61
N ALA A 215 10.75 -1.20 -11.08
CA ALA A 215 10.16 -2.01 -10.03
C ALA A 215 9.86 -3.45 -10.48
N ARG A 216 9.56 -3.64 -11.77
CA ARG A 216 9.25 -4.94 -12.35
C ARG A 216 10.50 -5.72 -12.79
N ALA A 217 11.61 -5.05 -13.06
CA ALA A 217 12.87 -5.68 -13.52
C ALA A 217 13.53 -6.52 -12.44
#